data_dfc5335ae4a6744510777ef73db2d16c
#
_entry.id   dfc5335ae4a6744510777ef73db2d16c
#
_cell.length_a   1.000
_cell.length_b   1.000
_cell.length_c   1.000
_cell.angle_alpha   90.00
_cell.angle_beta   90.00
_cell.angle_gamma   90.00
#
_symmetry.space_group_name_H-M   'P 1'
#
loop_
_entity.id
_entity.type
_entity.pdbx_description
1 polymer ?
#
loop_
_entity_poly.entity_id
_entity_poly.type
_entity_poly.pdbx_seq_one_letter_code
_entity_poly.pdbx_strand_id
1 'polypeptide(L)'
;MAXXXXXXVAPLGSPRSLLRPAICTRMAAASAAGSAVVALNSAGISHRKFASVRQVALPVKLPGSINLQCRPMGSVSSSGIKAQVATVEQVSTEAAQKVEAPVVVVTGASRGIGKAVALALGRAGCKVLVNYARSSKEAEEVCKEIEASGGQALTFGGDVSKEADVESMIKTAIDAWGTIDVLINNAGITRDGLLMRMKMSQWQEVIDLNLTGVFLCTQAAAKIMMKKRKGRIINIASVVGLVGNVGQANYSAAKAGVIGLTKTVAKEYASRNITVNAVAPGFIASDMTAKLGADFEKKILEAIPLARYGQPEEVAGLVEFLALNSAAGYITGQVLTIDGGMVM
;
A
#
# COMPACT_ATOMS: atom_id res chain seq x y z
N MET A 1 44.03 -55.06 11.69
CA MET A 1 43.08 -55.40 12.75
C MET A 1 41.78 -54.69 12.45
N ALA A 2 41.07 -55.18 11.66
CA ALA A 2 39.92 -56.10 11.76
C ALA A 2 38.81 -55.57 12.67
N UNK A 3 37.36 -55.33 12.10
CA UNK A 3 36.19 -55.56 12.46
C UNK A 3 35.15 -54.99 11.87
N UNK A 4 34.47 -55.62 11.40
CA UNK A 4 33.46 -55.56 10.65
C UNK A 4 32.31 -55.66 11.34
N UNK A 5 31.49 -55.29 11.09
CA UNK A 5 30.34 -55.63 11.42
C UNK A 5 29.31 -55.52 10.66
N UNK A 6 28.84 -56.29 10.48
CA UNK A 6 27.91 -56.59 9.66
C UNK A 6 26.62 -56.20 10.04
N UNK A 7 26.06 -55.90 9.33
CA UNK A 7 24.86 -55.59 9.28
C UNK A 7 23.88 -56.48 9.17
N UNK A 8 23.19 -56.53 9.66
CA UNK A 8 22.20 -57.37 9.53
C UNK A 8 21.17 -56.84 8.71
N VAL A 9 20.55 -57.50 7.79
CA VAL A 9 19.39 -57.44 6.93
C VAL A 9 18.22 -58.14 7.57
N ALA A 10 17.19 -57.46 7.79
CA ALA A 10 15.91 -58.07 8.21
C ALA A 10 14.92 -58.07 7.05
N PRO A 11 14.04 -59.07 6.93
CA PRO A 11 13.14 -59.21 5.77
C PRO A 11 11.78 -58.62 5.95
N LEU A 12 11.27 -58.09 4.88
CA LEU A 12 9.93 -58.05 4.28
C LEU A 12 8.76 -58.60 5.08
N GLY A 13 7.71 -57.80 5.19
CA GLY A 13 6.35 -58.21 5.50
C GLY A 13 5.33 -57.24 4.93
N SER A 14 4.63 -57.62 3.90
CA SER A 14 3.39 -57.02 3.41
C SER A 14 2.29 -58.11 3.44
N PRO A 15 1.01 -57.86 3.06
CA PRO A 15 0.11 -56.73 3.27
C PRO A 15 -1.26 -57.20 3.85
N ARG A 16 -2.17 -56.32 4.23
CA ARG A 16 -3.63 -56.59 4.23
C ARG A 16 -4.39 -55.24 4.33
N SER A 17 -5.06 -54.84 3.39
CA SER A 17 -6.40 -54.75 2.85
C SER A 17 -7.54 -54.36 3.82
N LEU A 18 -8.48 -53.54 3.25
CA LEU A 18 -9.89 -53.29 3.60
C LEU A 18 -10.11 -52.13 4.61
N LEU A 19 -10.82 -51.10 4.31
CA LEU A 19 -12.23 -50.86 4.01
C LEU A 19 -12.51 -49.37 3.76
N ARG A 20 -13.25 -49.08 2.72
CA ARG A 20 -13.90 -47.78 2.49
C ARG A 20 -15.26 -47.74 3.20
N PRO A 21 -15.76 -46.58 3.63
CA PRO A 21 -17.18 -46.31 3.53
C PRO A 21 -17.52 -45.16 2.59
N ALA A 22 -18.59 -45.36 1.87
CA ALA A 22 -19.20 -44.43 0.92
C ALA A 22 -19.87 -43.27 1.64
N ILE A 23 -19.73 -42.08 1.08
CA ILE A 23 -20.54 -40.91 1.49
C ILE A 23 -21.41 -40.47 0.33
N CYS A 24 -22.66 -40.38 0.67
CA CYS A 24 -23.82 -40.10 -0.14
C CYS A 24 -23.80 -38.75 -0.83
N THR A 25 -24.04 -38.78 -2.15
CA THR A 25 -24.23 -37.60 -2.99
C THR A 25 -25.69 -37.15 -2.91
N ARG A 26 -25.95 -35.90 -2.61
CA ARG A 26 -27.24 -35.27 -2.90
C ARG A 26 -27.02 -34.18 -3.96
N MET A 27 -27.52 -34.43 -5.13
CA MET A 27 -27.62 -33.46 -6.22
C MET A 27 -28.82 -32.55 -6.01
N ALA A 28 -28.61 -31.26 -6.12
CA ALA A 28 -29.67 -30.29 -6.35
C ALA A 28 -29.57 -29.77 -7.77
N ALA A 29 -30.65 -29.89 -8.51
CA ALA A 29 -30.74 -29.43 -9.90
C ALA A 29 -30.96 -27.92 -9.94
N ALA A 30 -30.21 -27.24 -10.80
CA ALA A 30 -30.50 -25.87 -11.18
C ALA A 30 -30.59 -25.79 -12.71
N SER A 31 -31.59 -25.08 -13.15
CA SER A 31 -32.04 -24.99 -14.53
C SER A 31 -31.11 -24.21 -15.45
N ALA A 32 -31.04 -24.64 -16.69
CA ALA A 32 -30.32 -24.00 -17.78
C ALA A 32 -31.09 -22.80 -18.32
N ALA A 33 -30.39 -21.69 -18.50
CA ALA A 33 -30.83 -20.61 -19.39
C ALA A 33 -29.75 -20.43 -20.46
N GLY A 34 -30.15 -20.65 -21.71
CA GLY A 34 -29.23 -20.65 -22.83
C GLY A 34 -28.82 -19.24 -23.27
N SER A 35 -27.56 -19.09 -23.56
CA SER A 35 -27.01 -17.91 -24.22
C SER A 35 -26.90 -18.17 -25.73
N ALA A 36 -27.61 -17.39 -26.51
CA ALA A 36 -27.48 -17.38 -27.96
C ALA A 36 -26.33 -16.47 -28.38
N VAL A 37 -25.35 -17.00 -29.06
CA VAL A 37 -24.26 -16.23 -29.69
C VAL A 37 -24.77 -15.83 -31.09
N VAL A 38 -24.89 -14.53 -31.30
CA VAL A 38 -25.18 -13.98 -32.62
C VAL A 38 -23.88 -13.50 -33.26
N ALA A 39 -23.48 -14.15 -34.34
CA ALA A 39 -22.35 -13.70 -35.15
C ALA A 39 -22.84 -12.62 -36.12
N LEU A 40 -22.25 -11.45 -36.08
CA LEU A 40 -22.50 -10.38 -37.04
C LEU A 40 -21.37 -10.30 -38.07
N ASN A 41 -21.74 -10.54 -39.31
CA ASN A 41 -20.87 -10.34 -40.46
C ASN A 41 -20.85 -8.86 -40.88
N SER A 42 -19.67 -8.41 -41.22
CA SER A 42 -19.40 -7.06 -41.72
C SER A 42 -19.81 -6.87 -43.19
N ALA A 43 -20.61 -5.86 -43.45
CA ALA A 43 -20.65 -5.22 -44.79
C ALA A 43 -21.40 -3.89 -44.77
N GLY A 44 -20.78 -2.85 -45.30
CA GLY A 44 -21.45 -1.75 -45.98
C GLY A 44 -21.70 -0.45 -45.24
N ILE A 45 -20.89 0.54 -45.57
CA ILE A 45 -20.95 1.97 -45.24
C ILE A 45 -22.15 2.66 -45.84
N SER A 46 -22.85 3.49 -45.09
CA SER A 46 -23.53 4.67 -45.64
C SER A 46 -23.81 5.73 -44.57
N HIS A 47 -23.37 6.94 -44.84
CA HIS A 47 -23.69 8.15 -44.06
C HIS A 47 -25.17 8.49 -44.08
N ARG A 48 -25.83 8.59 -42.95
CA ARG A 48 -27.08 9.38 -42.85
C ARG A 48 -27.21 10.05 -41.45
N LYS A 49 -27.81 11.23 -41.53
CA LYS A 49 -27.96 12.37 -40.63
C LYS A 49 -28.45 12.04 -39.22
N PHE A 50 -27.91 12.78 -38.27
CA PHE A 50 -28.36 12.85 -36.87
C PHE A 50 -29.82 13.32 -36.78
N ALA A 51 -30.67 12.52 -36.15
CA ALA A 51 -32.00 12.93 -35.72
C ALA A 51 -31.99 13.08 -34.19
N SER A 52 -32.54 14.19 -33.72
CA SER A 52 -32.61 14.55 -32.31
C SER A 52 -33.43 13.53 -31.49
N VAL A 53 -32.84 13.07 -30.40
CA VAL A 53 -33.54 12.24 -29.40
C VAL A 53 -34.33 13.16 -28.47
N ARG A 54 -35.65 13.11 -28.52
CA ARG A 54 -36.51 13.75 -27.51
C ARG A 54 -36.44 12.97 -26.22
N GLN A 55 -36.02 13.64 -25.17
CA GLN A 55 -36.14 13.11 -23.80
C GLN A 55 -37.61 13.05 -23.40
N VAL A 56 -38.10 11.87 -23.12
CA VAL A 56 -39.44 11.68 -22.53
C VAL A 56 -39.25 11.72 -21.00
N ALA A 57 -39.68 12.81 -20.37
CA ALA A 57 -39.70 12.92 -18.92
C ALA A 57 -40.97 12.25 -18.37
N LEU A 58 -40.81 11.27 -17.53
CA LEU A 58 -41.91 10.67 -16.75
C LEU A 58 -42.16 11.50 -15.49
N PRO A 59 -43.43 11.83 -15.17
CA PRO A 59 -43.71 12.62 -13.97
C PRO A 59 -43.61 11.76 -12.70
N VAL A 60 -42.71 12.17 -11.80
CA VAL A 60 -42.63 11.62 -10.44
C VAL A 60 -43.56 12.45 -9.55
N LYS A 61 -44.63 11.83 -9.04
CA LYS A 61 -45.50 12.45 -8.03
C LYS A 61 -44.81 12.41 -6.65
N LEU A 62 -44.51 13.59 -6.13
CA LEU A 62 -44.11 13.77 -4.72
C LEU A 62 -45.35 14.19 -3.93
N PRO A 63 -45.63 13.58 -2.76
CA PRO A 63 -46.71 14.02 -1.89
C PRO A 63 -46.20 15.13 -0.97
N GLY A 64 -46.98 16.21 -0.83
CA GLY A 64 -46.82 17.25 0.16
C GLY A 64 -46.30 18.60 -0.30
N SER A 65 -47.15 19.39 -0.95
CA SER A 65 -46.89 20.82 -1.22
C SER A 65 -47.25 21.65 0.01
N ILE A 66 -46.28 22.29 0.61
CA ILE A 66 -46.49 23.33 1.65
C ILE A 66 -46.72 24.65 0.91
N ASN A 67 -47.90 25.20 1.08
CA ASN A 67 -48.31 26.44 0.43
C ASN A 67 -47.78 27.61 1.26
N LEU A 68 -46.72 28.26 0.84
CA LEU A 68 -46.21 29.49 1.44
C LEU A 68 -46.90 30.71 0.79
N GLN A 69 -47.92 31.26 1.46
CA GLN A 69 -48.52 32.53 1.07
C GLN A 69 -47.61 33.69 1.53
N CYS A 70 -47.05 34.39 0.55
CA CYS A 70 -46.38 35.66 0.82
C CYS A 70 -47.40 36.75 1.04
N ARG A 71 -47.45 37.30 2.25
CA ARG A 71 -48.22 38.55 2.57
C ARG A 71 -47.35 39.76 2.18
N PRO A 72 -47.88 40.78 1.54
CA PRO A 72 -47.15 42.02 1.31
C PRO A 72 -46.95 42.80 2.64
N MET A 73 -45.71 43.12 2.91
CA MET A 73 -45.36 43.98 4.06
C MET A 73 -45.66 45.45 3.75
N GLY A 74 -46.43 46.04 4.64
CA GLY A 74 -46.68 47.48 4.63
C GLY A 74 -45.43 48.26 5.07
N SER A 75 -45.33 49.47 4.57
CA SER A 75 -44.23 50.42 4.82
C SER A 75 -44.13 50.77 6.32
N VAL A 76 -42.97 50.52 6.92
CA VAL A 76 -42.68 50.95 8.30
C VAL A 76 -41.71 52.14 8.24
N SER A 77 -42.11 53.22 8.87
CA SER A 77 -41.33 54.47 8.98
C SER A 77 -40.05 54.26 9.80
N SER A 78 -38.98 54.93 9.35
CA SER A 78 -37.64 54.89 9.94
C SER A 78 -37.63 55.58 11.32
N SER A 79 -37.57 54.82 12.40
CA SER A 79 -37.12 55.31 13.72
C SER A 79 -35.86 54.54 14.10
N GLY A 80 -34.84 55.28 14.45
CA GLY A 80 -33.46 54.88 14.56
C GLY A 80 -33.18 53.60 15.36
N ILE A 81 -32.56 52.67 14.67
CA ILE A 81 -31.92 51.53 15.31
C ILE A 81 -30.50 51.92 15.66
N LYS A 82 -30.24 52.15 16.97
CA LYS A 82 -28.86 52.21 17.46
C LYS A 82 -28.24 50.81 17.30
N ALA A 83 -27.29 50.71 16.41
CA ALA A 83 -26.47 49.51 16.27
C ALA A 83 -25.66 49.34 17.56
N GLN A 84 -26.03 48.40 18.39
CA GLN A 84 -25.11 47.89 19.41
C GLN A 84 -24.07 47.05 18.70
N VAL A 85 -22.86 47.54 18.62
CA VAL A 85 -21.71 46.74 18.26
C VAL A 85 -21.49 45.75 19.39
N ALA A 86 -21.95 44.53 19.20
CA ALA A 86 -21.57 43.46 20.09
C ALA A 86 -20.05 43.21 19.89
N THR A 87 -19.31 43.62 20.90
CA THR A 87 -17.89 43.22 21.00
C THR A 87 -17.86 41.69 21.01
N VAL A 88 -17.32 41.10 19.97
CA VAL A 88 -17.02 39.68 19.98
C VAL A 88 -15.91 39.49 21.01
N GLU A 89 -16.30 39.17 22.23
CA GLU A 89 -15.33 38.69 23.20
C GLU A 89 -14.67 37.43 22.58
N GLN A 90 -13.37 37.48 22.52
CA GLN A 90 -12.53 36.36 22.11
C GLN A 90 -12.97 35.14 22.91
N VAL A 91 -13.59 34.20 22.20
CA VAL A 91 -13.80 32.87 22.76
C VAL A 91 -12.39 32.36 23.06
N SER A 92 -12.09 32.27 24.32
CA SER A 92 -10.85 31.72 24.84
C SER A 92 -10.55 30.41 24.10
N THR A 93 -9.39 30.32 23.52
CA THR A 93 -8.81 29.13 22.96
C THR A 93 -9.05 27.94 23.90
N GLU A 94 -10.06 27.15 23.59
CA GLU A 94 -10.18 25.83 24.19
C GLU A 94 -8.84 25.15 23.98
N ALA A 95 -8.31 24.58 25.05
CA ALA A 95 -7.00 23.92 25.05
C ALA A 95 -6.84 23.06 23.80
N ALA A 96 -5.99 23.49 22.88
CA ALA A 96 -5.61 22.71 21.73
C ALA A 96 -5.11 21.37 22.29
N GLN A 97 -5.91 20.33 22.15
CA GLN A 97 -5.45 19.00 22.50
C GLN A 97 -4.14 18.81 21.75
N LYS A 98 -3.06 18.67 22.49
CA LYS A 98 -1.73 18.45 21.96
C LYS A 98 -1.78 17.14 21.19
N VAL A 99 -2.07 17.23 19.88
CA VAL A 99 -2.10 16.06 19.01
C VAL A 99 -0.70 15.49 19.00
N GLU A 100 -0.56 14.36 19.65
CA GLU A 100 0.74 13.70 19.73
C GLU A 100 1.23 13.33 18.34
N ALA A 101 2.47 13.70 18.02
CA ALA A 101 3.10 13.46 16.72
C ALA A 101 3.09 11.96 16.37
N PRO A 102 2.58 11.57 15.19
CA PRO A 102 2.53 10.17 14.81
C PRO A 102 3.92 9.51 14.80
N VAL A 103 4.00 8.28 15.28
CA VAL A 103 5.21 7.48 15.27
C VAL A 103 5.23 6.59 14.03
N VAL A 104 6.28 6.74 13.22
CA VAL A 104 6.42 6.06 11.93
C VAL A 104 7.69 5.23 11.90
N VAL A 105 7.58 3.99 11.45
CA VAL A 105 8.73 3.12 11.16
C VAL A 105 8.87 3.01 9.64
N VAL A 106 10.04 3.36 9.09
CA VAL A 106 10.33 3.25 7.65
C VAL A 106 11.49 2.26 7.46
N THR A 107 11.22 1.14 6.81
CA THR A 107 12.26 0.13 6.56
C THR A 107 13.08 0.49 5.30
N GLY A 108 14.39 0.29 5.35
CA GLY A 108 15.30 0.60 4.24
C GLY A 108 15.31 2.10 3.90
N ALA A 109 15.37 2.94 4.92
CA ALA A 109 15.15 4.39 4.80
C ALA A 109 16.43 5.23 4.61
N SER A 110 17.59 4.61 4.43
CA SER A 110 18.87 5.33 4.29
C SER A 110 19.06 6.00 2.94
N ARG A 111 18.28 5.59 1.89
CA ARG A 111 18.41 6.15 0.53
C ARG A 111 17.14 5.94 -0.30
N GLY A 112 17.13 6.54 -1.50
CA GLY A 112 16.06 6.36 -2.51
C GLY A 112 14.67 6.68 -1.97
N ILE A 113 13.70 5.87 -2.33
CA ILE A 113 12.28 6.05 -1.93
C ILE A 113 12.15 6.10 -0.40
N GLY A 114 12.82 5.20 0.31
CA GLY A 114 12.76 5.15 1.78
C GLY A 114 13.24 6.42 2.44
N LYS A 115 14.36 7.00 1.95
CA LYS A 115 14.87 8.30 2.42
C LYS A 115 13.84 9.41 2.16
N ALA A 116 13.33 9.50 0.92
CA ALA A 116 12.35 10.53 0.55
C ALA A 116 11.08 10.45 1.42
N VAL A 117 10.60 9.22 1.68
CA VAL A 117 9.45 8.96 2.57
C VAL A 117 9.76 9.41 4.00
N ALA A 118 10.92 9.02 4.53
CA ALA A 118 11.31 9.39 5.91
C ALA A 118 11.39 10.91 6.07
N LEU A 119 11.99 11.60 5.08
CA LEU A 119 12.10 13.07 5.08
C LEU A 119 10.74 13.75 4.97
N ALA A 120 9.85 13.27 4.10
CA ALA A 120 8.50 13.83 3.95
C ALA A 120 7.71 13.72 5.26
N LEU A 121 7.72 12.54 5.88
CA LEU A 121 7.02 12.30 7.14
C LEU A 121 7.65 13.09 8.31
N GLY A 122 8.97 13.22 8.30
CA GLY A 122 9.68 14.09 9.28
C GLY A 122 9.25 15.54 9.17
N ARG A 123 9.24 16.10 7.93
CA ARG A 123 8.76 17.47 7.67
C ARG A 123 7.29 17.67 8.06
N ALA A 124 6.49 16.61 7.99
CA ALA A 124 5.10 16.63 8.44
C ALA A 124 4.95 16.52 9.98
N GLY A 125 6.08 16.55 10.72
CA GLY A 125 6.09 16.54 12.18
C GLY A 125 6.03 15.17 12.84
N CYS A 126 6.22 14.09 12.07
CA CYS A 126 6.24 12.73 12.64
C CYS A 126 7.54 12.43 13.40
N LYS A 127 7.44 11.47 14.30
CA LYS A 127 8.60 10.81 14.94
C LYS A 127 8.96 9.61 14.06
N VAL A 128 10.15 9.60 13.45
CA VAL A 128 10.51 8.62 12.41
C VAL A 128 11.64 7.70 12.85
N LEU A 129 11.38 6.40 12.87
CA LEU A 129 12.45 5.40 13.00
C LEU A 129 12.97 5.05 11.60
N VAL A 130 14.22 5.39 11.34
CA VAL A 130 14.95 5.20 10.07
C VAL A 130 15.71 3.88 10.14
N ASN A 131 15.13 2.82 9.56
CA ASN A 131 15.81 1.52 9.54
C ASN A 131 16.73 1.40 8.34
N TYR A 132 17.87 0.77 8.57
CA TYR A 132 18.86 0.43 7.53
C TYR A 132 19.50 -0.94 7.86
N ALA A 133 20.10 -1.59 6.85
CA ALA A 133 20.81 -2.84 7.07
C ALA A 133 22.34 -2.65 7.07
N ARG A 134 22.86 -1.75 6.21
CA ARG A 134 24.32 -1.57 6.01
C ARG A 134 24.79 -0.13 6.03
N SER A 135 23.92 0.80 5.66
CA SER A 135 24.26 2.21 5.39
C SER A 135 24.00 3.09 6.62
N SER A 136 24.79 2.92 7.71
CA SER A 136 24.58 3.68 8.95
C SER A 136 24.79 5.18 8.79
N LYS A 137 25.85 5.58 8.08
CA LYS A 137 26.16 7.01 7.87
C LYS A 137 25.04 7.74 7.15
N GLU A 138 24.54 7.14 6.06
CA GLU A 138 23.45 7.71 5.28
C GLU A 138 22.15 7.76 6.10
N ALA A 139 21.91 6.77 6.95
CA ALA A 139 20.75 6.76 7.85
C ALA A 139 20.86 7.88 8.92
N GLU A 140 22.05 8.10 9.46
CA GLU A 140 22.32 9.19 10.41
C GLU A 140 22.13 10.56 9.75
N GLU A 141 22.55 10.70 8.49
CA GLU A 141 22.32 11.93 7.71
C GLU A 141 20.82 12.18 7.54
N VAL A 142 20.04 11.15 7.21
CA VAL A 142 18.58 11.26 7.10
C VAL A 142 17.97 11.73 8.44
N CYS A 143 18.42 11.18 9.57
CA CYS A 143 17.93 11.62 10.88
C CYS A 143 18.25 13.10 11.13
N LYS A 144 19.48 13.54 10.83
CA LYS A 144 19.88 14.95 10.97
C LYS A 144 19.02 15.87 10.09
N GLU A 145 18.72 15.46 8.85
CA GLU A 145 17.85 16.22 7.95
C GLU A 145 16.41 16.33 8.51
N ILE A 146 15.90 15.27 9.12
CA ILE A 146 14.57 15.26 9.77
C ILE A 146 14.58 16.23 10.97
N GLU A 147 15.59 16.12 11.83
CA GLU A 147 15.74 16.98 13.01
C GLU A 147 15.90 18.45 12.64
N ALA A 148 16.66 18.75 11.59
CA ALA A 148 16.84 20.10 11.07
C ALA A 148 15.52 20.70 10.54
N SER A 149 14.57 19.86 10.12
CA SER A 149 13.24 20.29 9.69
C SER A 149 12.20 20.33 10.82
N GLY A 150 12.64 20.10 12.08
CA GLY A 150 11.79 20.17 13.27
C GLY A 150 11.11 18.86 13.67
N GLY A 151 11.40 17.77 12.97
CA GLY A 151 10.92 16.43 13.31
C GLY A 151 11.77 15.75 14.38
N GLN A 152 11.43 14.52 14.73
CA GLN A 152 12.24 13.66 15.60
C GLN A 152 12.61 12.40 14.84
N ALA A 153 13.82 11.92 14.99
CA ALA A 153 14.25 10.71 14.31
C ALA A 153 15.18 9.84 15.16
N LEU A 154 15.15 8.54 14.89
CA LEU A 154 16.08 7.56 15.45
C LEU A 154 16.54 6.63 14.33
N THR A 155 17.80 6.22 14.35
CA THR A 155 18.28 5.17 13.47
C THR A 155 18.11 3.79 14.12
N PHE A 156 17.89 2.78 13.30
CA PHE A 156 17.95 1.38 13.74
C PHE A 156 18.63 0.52 12.67
N GLY A 157 19.78 -0.05 13.02
CA GLY A 157 20.51 -1.00 12.17
C GLY A 157 19.98 -2.42 12.35
N GLY A 158 19.38 -2.99 11.31
CA GLY A 158 18.83 -4.35 11.37
C GLY A 158 18.30 -4.82 10.03
N ASP A 159 18.38 -6.13 9.83
CA ASP A 159 17.96 -6.83 8.62
C ASP A 159 16.52 -7.33 8.81
N VAL A 160 15.57 -6.70 8.12
CA VAL A 160 14.14 -7.04 8.28
C VAL A 160 13.77 -8.43 7.76
N SER A 161 14.68 -9.15 7.11
CA SER A 161 14.47 -10.57 6.80
C SER A 161 14.63 -11.46 8.03
N LYS A 162 15.13 -10.90 9.15
CA LYS A 162 15.38 -11.62 10.41
C LYS A 162 14.38 -11.21 11.48
N GLU A 163 13.63 -12.16 11.99
CA GLU A 163 12.57 -11.93 12.99
C GLU A 163 13.11 -11.20 14.23
N ALA A 164 14.27 -11.62 14.74
CA ALA A 164 14.88 -11.01 15.94
C ALA A 164 15.24 -9.53 15.72
N ASP A 165 15.73 -9.15 14.51
CA ASP A 165 16.03 -7.76 14.19
C ASP A 165 14.74 -6.93 14.11
N VAL A 166 13.68 -7.52 13.52
CA VAL A 166 12.35 -6.86 13.44
C VAL A 166 11.78 -6.63 14.83
N GLU A 167 11.81 -7.63 15.71
CA GLU A 167 11.34 -7.50 17.10
C GLU A 167 12.09 -6.40 17.82
N SER A 168 13.43 -6.35 17.67
CA SER A 168 14.29 -5.33 18.25
C SER A 168 13.98 -3.92 17.71
N MET A 169 13.73 -3.81 16.40
CA MET A 169 13.34 -2.55 15.75
C MET A 169 12.02 -2.01 16.33
N ILE A 170 11.02 -2.87 16.40
CA ILE A 170 9.70 -2.50 16.93
C ILE A 170 9.82 -2.10 18.41
N LYS A 171 10.60 -2.88 19.20
CA LYS A 171 10.87 -2.56 20.58
C LYS A 171 11.54 -1.20 20.75
N THR A 172 12.53 -0.88 19.91
CA THR A 172 13.21 0.43 19.93
C THR A 172 12.22 1.58 19.74
N ALA A 173 11.30 1.47 18.78
CA ALA A 173 10.27 2.50 18.57
C ALA A 173 9.34 2.63 19.79
N ILE A 174 8.95 1.51 20.40
CA ILE A 174 8.07 1.49 21.59
C ILE A 174 8.80 2.08 22.81
N ASP A 175 10.04 1.71 23.04
CA ASP A 175 10.82 2.21 24.17
C ASP A 175 11.03 3.74 24.06
N ALA A 176 11.21 4.25 22.83
CA ALA A 176 11.44 5.68 22.60
C ALA A 176 10.14 6.51 22.67
N TRP A 177 9.04 5.98 22.10
CA TRP A 177 7.84 6.82 21.83
C TRP A 177 6.51 6.17 22.25
N GLY A 178 6.53 4.99 22.85
CA GLY A 178 5.35 4.32 23.41
C GLY A 178 4.40 3.65 22.43
N THR A 179 4.56 3.88 21.11
CA THR A 179 3.60 3.40 20.11
C THR A 179 4.21 3.28 18.73
N ILE A 180 3.43 2.72 17.80
CA ILE A 180 3.66 2.80 16.34
C ILE A 180 2.31 3.12 15.72
N ASP A 181 2.23 4.21 14.96
CA ASP A 181 1.02 4.63 14.25
C ASP A 181 1.07 4.24 12.77
N VAL A 182 2.26 4.29 12.17
CA VAL A 182 2.45 4.02 10.74
C VAL A 182 3.65 3.10 10.53
N LEU A 183 3.47 2.10 9.69
CA LEU A 183 4.56 1.24 9.20
C LEU A 183 4.69 1.40 7.69
N ILE A 184 5.91 1.72 7.23
CA ILE A 184 6.23 1.76 5.80
C ILE A 184 7.21 0.63 5.49
N ASN A 185 6.72 -0.40 4.83
CA ASN A 185 7.52 -1.53 4.37
C ASN A 185 8.14 -1.16 3.01
N ASN A 186 9.35 -0.60 3.04
CA ASN A 186 10.05 -0.15 1.84
C ASN A 186 11.32 -0.98 1.54
N ALA A 187 11.94 -1.58 2.53
CA ALA A 187 13.17 -2.36 2.35
C ALA A 187 13.03 -3.41 1.23
N GLY A 188 14.01 -3.45 0.33
CA GLY A 188 13.98 -4.40 -0.76
C GLY A 188 15.26 -4.45 -1.57
N ILE A 189 15.46 -5.57 -2.27
CA ILE A 189 16.59 -5.80 -3.18
C ILE A 189 16.10 -6.44 -4.47
N THR A 190 16.94 -6.38 -5.49
CA THR A 190 16.80 -7.19 -6.71
C THR A 190 17.99 -8.12 -6.86
N ARG A 191 17.78 -9.27 -7.50
CA ARG A 191 18.81 -10.23 -7.93
C ARG A 191 18.39 -10.72 -9.31
N ASP A 192 18.59 -9.87 -10.30
CA ASP A 192 18.06 -10.06 -11.64
C ASP A 192 18.84 -11.17 -12.39
N GLY A 193 18.13 -11.94 -13.19
CA GLY A 193 18.67 -13.00 -14.01
C GLY A 193 17.57 -13.76 -14.71
N LEU A 194 17.83 -14.23 -15.94
CA LEU A 194 16.86 -15.06 -16.67
C LEU A 194 16.52 -16.30 -15.84
N LEU A 195 15.27 -16.69 -15.83
CA LEU A 195 14.76 -17.82 -15.02
C LEU A 195 15.62 -19.07 -15.15
N MET A 196 16.02 -19.43 -16.36
CA MET A 196 16.84 -20.61 -16.63
C MET A 196 18.26 -20.57 -16.01
N ARG A 197 18.72 -19.38 -15.60
CA ARG A 197 20.05 -19.17 -15.00
C ARG A 197 19.96 -18.69 -13.54
N MET A 198 18.75 -18.43 -13.04
CA MET A 198 18.55 -17.90 -11.70
C MET A 198 18.93 -18.96 -10.66
N LYS A 199 19.84 -18.61 -9.77
CA LYS A 199 20.26 -19.49 -8.67
C LYS A 199 19.23 -19.47 -7.54
N MET A 200 19.08 -20.59 -6.85
CA MET A 200 18.18 -20.68 -5.69
C MET A 200 18.50 -19.64 -4.62
N SER A 201 19.78 -19.32 -4.41
CA SER A 201 20.19 -18.26 -3.47
C SER A 201 19.66 -16.88 -3.89
N GLN A 202 19.69 -16.56 -5.19
CA GLN A 202 19.16 -15.29 -5.73
C GLN A 202 17.63 -15.21 -5.55
N TRP A 203 16.96 -16.33 -5.72
CA TRP A 203 15.51 -16.43 -5.45
C TRP A 203 15.24 -16.18 -3.97
N GLN A 204 15.90 -16.96 -3.10
CA GLN A 204 15.62 -16.95 -1.67
C GLN A 204 15.95 -15.60 -1.02
N GLU A 205 17.09 -14.98 -1.35
CA GLU A 205 17.45 -13.65 -0.83
C GLU A 205 16.36 -12.61 -1.12
N VAL A 206 15.78 -12.65 -2.31
CA VAL A 206 14.73 -11.70 -2.71
C VAL A 206 13.41 -12.00 -1.96
N ILE A 207 13.03 -13.27 -1.86
CA ILE A 207 11.82 -13.67 -1.14
C ILE A 207 11.95 -13.31 0.36
N ASP A 208 13.09 -13.64 0.97
CA ASP A 208 13.30 -13.40 2.40
C ASP A 208 13.20 -11.93 2.76
N LEU A 209 13.81 -11.06 1.97
CA LEU A 209 13.77 -9.63 2.27
C LEU A 209 12.48 -8.97 1.80
N ASN A 210 12.11 -9.17 0.52
CA ASN A 210 11.03 -8.38 -0.10
C ASN A 210 9.62 -8.88 0.24
N LEU A 211 9.47 -10.11 0.73
CA LEU A 211 8.16 -10.69 1.08
C LEU A 211 8.11 -11.11 2.54
N THR A 212 9.01 -12.00 2.97
CA THR A 212 9.03 -12.46 4.37
C THR A 212 9.27 -11.28 5.32
N GLY A 213 10.22 -10.38 4.98
CA GLY A 213 10.48 -9.18 5.78
C GLY A 213 9.26 -8.27 5.93
N VAL A 214 8.49 -8.08 4.84
CA VAL A 214 7.23 -7.32 4.88
C VAL A 214 6.22 -8.00 5.80
N PHE A 215 6.11 -9.32 5.74
CA PHE A 215 5.24 -10.10 6.63
C PHE A 215 5.65 -9.91 8.10
N LEU A 216 6.93 -10.10 8.43
CA LEU A 216 7.45 -9.98 9.80
C LEU A 216 7.19 -8.59 10.39
N CYS A 217 7.55 -7.54 9.65
CA CYS A 217 7.34 -6.15 10.09
C CYS A 217 5.85 -5.85 10.28
N THR A 218 5.01 -6.30 9.33
CA THR A 218 3.56 -6.13 9.39
C THR A 218 2.97 -6.81 10.62
N GLN A 219 3.36 -8.07 10.87
CA GLN A 219 2.87 -8.84 12.02
C GLN A 219 3.28 -8.17 13.35
N ALA A 220 4.53 -7.75 13.46
CA ALA A 220 5.05 -7.13 14.69
C ALA A 220 4.36 -5.79 14.98
N ALA A 221 4.26 -4.90 13.98
CA ALA A 221 3.60 -3.60 14.14
C ALA A 221 2.08 -3.75 14.38
N ALA A 222 1.44 -4.68 13.68
CA ALA A 222 -0.01 -4.90 13.81
C ALA A 222 -0.40 -5.30 15.24
N LYS A 223 0.44 -6.05 15.95
CA LYS A 223 0.19 -6.41 17.37
C LYS A 223 -0.01 -5.15 18.25
N ILE A 224 0.73 -4.09 17.97
CA ILE A 224 0.63 -2.80 18.68
C ILE A 224 -0.61 -2.02 18.20
N MET A 225 -0.76 -1.87 16.90
CA MET A 225 -1.86 -1.14 16.26
C MET A 225 -3.24 -1.73 16.64
N MET A 226 -3.34 -3.05 16.76
CA MET A 226 -4.58 -3.74 17.15
C MET A 226 -5.03 -3.38 18.57
N LYS A 227 -4.09 -3.30 19.52
CA LYS A 227 -4.38 -2.89 20.91
C LYS A 227 -4.90 -1.45 20.95
N LYS A 228 -4.30 -0.57 20.15
CA LYS A 228 -4.64 0.85 20.05
C LYS A 228 -5.92 1.09 19.21
N ARG A 229 -6.32 0.13 18.39
CA ARG A 229 -7.43 0.22 17.41
C ARG A 229 -7.22 1.40 16.43
N LYS A 230 -5.97 1.60 16.02
CA LYS A 230 -5.58 2.65 15.08
C LYS A 230 -4.22 2.29 14.46
N GLY A 231 -4.09 2.42 13.15
CA GLY A 231 -2.82 2.19 12.48
C GLY A 231 -2.91 2.33 10.97
N ARG A 232 -1.77 2.56 10.35
CA ARG A 232 -1.66 2.58 8.89
C ARG A 232 -0.43 1.79 8.46
N ILE A 233 -0.60 0.90 7.51
CA ILE A 233 0.49 0.10 6.94
C ILE A 233 0.54 0.38 5.45
N ILE A 234 1.68 0.83 4.96
CA ILE A 234 1.90 1.10 3.55
C ILE A 234 3.07 0.21 3.06
N ASN A 235 2.78 -0.64 2.10
CA ASN A 235 3.76 -1.57 1.52
C ASN A 235 4.24 -1.03 0.18
N ILE A 236 5.55 -0.85 0.01
CA ILE A 236 6.12 -0.46 -1.28
C ILE A 236 6.26 -1.73 -2.13
N ALA A 237 5.30 -1.91 -3.02
CA ALA A 237 5.27 -2.99 -4.01
C ALA A 237 6.09 -2.59 -5.25
N SER A 238 5.57 -2.81 -6.43
CA SER A 238 6.12 -2.40 -7.73
C SER A 238 5.11 -2.73 -8.83
N VAL A 239 5.14 -2.00 -9.92
CA VAL A 239 4.41 -2.37 -11.15
C VAL A 239 4.85 -3.77 -11.64
N VAL A 240 6.09 -4.15 -11.38
CA VAL A 240 6.61 -5.48 -11.73
C VAL A 240 5.84 -6.60 -11.00
N GLY A 241 5.28 -6.32 -9.83
CA GLY A 241 4.39 -7.25 -9.13
C GLY A 241 3.00 -7.36 -9.76
N LEU A 242 2.63 -6.43 -10.64
CA LEU A 242 1.34 -6.44 -11.35
C LEU A 242 1.46 -7.14 -12.71
N VAL A 243 2.51 -6.83 -13.48
CA VAL A 243 2.62 -7.27 -14.88
C VAL A 243 3.79 -8.20 -15.17
N GLY A 244 4.71 -8.36 -14.21
CA GLY A 244 5.94 -9.12 -14.40
C GLY A 244 7.03 -8.31 -15.14
N ASN A 245 8.24 -8.84 -15.16
CA ASN A 245 9.34 -8.26 -15.95
C ASN A 245 10.37 -9.34 -16.26
N VAL A 246 10.92 -9.31 -17.46
CA VAL A 246 11.93 -10.27 -17.90
C VAL A 246 13.15 -10.17 -16.99
N GLY A 247 13.63 -11.32 -16.51
CA GLY A 247 14.80 -11.39 -15.63
C GLY A 247 14.50 -11.13 -14.15
N GLN A 248 13.24 -10.91 -13.78
CA GLN A 248 12.86 -10.58 -12.40
C GLN A 248 11.82 -11.56 -11.83
N ALA A 249 11.93 -12.83 -12.14
CA ALA A 249 10.97 -13.84 -11.65
C ALA A 249 10.84 -13.83 -10.11
N ASN A 250 11.96 -13.74 -9.39
CA ASN A 250 12.02 -13.65 -7.92
C ASN A 250 11.37 -12.35 -7.40
N TYR A 251 11.74 -11.23 -7.99
CA TYR A 251 11.25 -9.90 -7.58
C TYR A 251 9.75 -9.74 -7.88
N SER A 252 9.33 -10.15 -9.09
CA SER A 252 7.91 -10.14 -9.49
C SER A 252 7.07 -10.99 -8.53
N ALA A 253 7.53 -12.20 -8.23
CA ALA A 253 6.83 -13.10 -7.29
C ALA A 253 6.72 -12.48 -5.89
N ALA A 254 7.83 -11.90 -5.38
CA ALA A 254 7.84 -11.25 -4.08
C ALA A 254 6.86 -10.06 -4.03
N LYS A 255 6.91 -9.17 -5.04
CA LYS A 255 6.06 -7.96 -5.07
C LYS A 255 4.58 -8.31 -5.33
N ALA A 256 4.29 -9.34 -6.12
CA ALA A 256 2.92 -9.88 -6.25
C ALA A 256 2.44 -10.47 -4.91
N GLY A 257 3.32 -11.17 -4.20
CA GLY A 257 3.05 -11.69 -2.85
C GLY A 257 2.70 -10.57 -1.86
N VAL A 258 3.43 -9.46 -1.90
CA VAL A 258 3.16 -8.26 -1.07
C VAL A 258 1.76 -7.70 -1.39
N ILE A 259 1.36 -7.68 -2.66
CA ILE A 259 0.03 -7.23 -3.08
C ILE A 259 -1.06 -8.14 -2.47
N GLY A 260 -0.88 -9.45 -2.55
CA GLY A 260 -1.80 -10.42 -1.94
C GLY A 260 -1.87 -10.27 -0.42
N LEU A 261 -0.71 -10.16 0.23
CA LEU A 261 -0.61 -9.92 1.68
C LEU A 261 -1.34 -8.63 2.09
N THR A 262 -1.13 -7.54 1.35
CA THR A 262 -1.81 -6.24 1.59
C THR A 262 -3.33 -6.41 1.66
N LYS A 263 -3.90 -7.08 0.68
CA LYS A 263 -5.36 -7.29 0.57
C LYS A 263 -5.91 -8.15 1.72
N THR A 264 -5.17 -9.17 2.09
CA THR A 264 -5.55 -10.08 3.20
C THR A 264 -5.52 -9.34 4.54
N VAL A 265 -4.39 -8.70 4.84
CA VAL A 265 -4.18 -7.98 6.11
C VAL A 265 -5.18 -6.81 6.24
N ALA A 266 -5.49 -6.13 5.12
CA ALA A 266 -6.52 -5.08 5.11
C ALA A 266 -7.88 -5.60 5.58
N LYS A 267 -8.30 -6.78 5.08
CA LYS A 267 -9.57 -7.42 5.49
C LYS A 267 -9.54 -7.85 6.96
N GLU A 268 -8.44 -8.44 7.40
CA GLU A 268 -8.31 -8.95 8.79
C GLU A 268 -8.37 -7.82 9.83
N TYR A 269 -7.79 -6.68 9.52
CA TYR A 269 -7.62 -5.60 10.50
C TYR A 269 -8.56 -4.40 10.31
N ALA A 270 -9.44 -4.43 9.31
CA ALA A 270 -10.41 -3.36 9.04
C ALA A 270 -11.28 -3.05 10.28
N SER A 271 -11.76 -4.09 10.99
CA SER A 271 -12.58 -3.94 12.21
C SER A 271 -11.83 -3.30 13.38
N ARG A 272 -10.53 -3.15 13.25
CA ARG A 272 -9.64 -2.51 14.24
C ARG A 272 -9.20 -1.11 13.80
N ASN A 273 -9.84 -0.55 12.77
CA ASN A 273 -9.53 0.78 12.24
C ASN A 273 -8.05 0.89 11.80
N ILE A 274 -7.54 -0.18 11.18
CA ILE A 274 -6.19 -0.21 10.61
C ILE A 274 -6.34 -0.30 9.09
N THR A 275 -5.76 0.64 8.37
CA THR A 275 -5.73 0.59 6.90
C THR A 275 -4.42 0.01 6.42
N VAL A 276 -4.48 -0.80 5.37
CA VAL A 276 -3.29 -1.46 4.80
C VAL A 276 -3.37 -1.30 3.28
N ASN A 277 -2.40 -0.59 2.69
CA ASN A 277 -2.38 -0.31 1.26
C ASN A 277 -0.99 -0.59 0.67
N ALA A 278 -0.94 -0.79 -0.63
CA ALA A 278 0.31 -0.91 -1.36
C ALA A 278 0.46 0.28 -2.32
N VAL A 279 1.68 0.78 -2.43
CA VAL A 279 2.09 1.70 -3.49
C VAL A 279 2.95 0.89 -4.45
N ALA A 280 2.66 0.96 -5.74
CA ALA A 280 3.38 0.24 -6.79
C ALA A 280 4.09 1.24 -7.71
N PRO A 281 5.34 1.61 -7.39
CA PRO A 281 6.11 2.50 -8.25
C PRO A 281 6.49 1.83 -9.57
N GLY A 282 6.58 2.65 -10.62
CA GLY A 282 7.26 2.30 -11.87
C GLY A 282 8.77 2.51 -11.76
N PHE A 283 9.40 3.04 -12.82
CA PHE A 283 10.80 3.39 -12.80
C PHE A 283 11.02 4.74 -12.11
N ILE A 284 11.72 4.68 -10.98
CA ILE A 284 12.03 5.85 -10.13
C ILE A 284 13.53 6.12 -10.19
N ALA A 285 13.90 7.38 -10.33
CA ALA A 285 15.29 7.82 -10.35
C ALA A 285 16.01 7.35 -9.07
N SER A 286 17.12 6.67 -9.24
CA SER A 286 17.88 6.05 -8.14
C SER A 286 19.28 5.66 -8.60
N ASP A 287 20.14 5.29 -7.66
CA ASP A 287 21.47 4.72 -7.97
C ASP A 287 21.37 3.47 -8.84
N MET A 288 20.25 2.78 -8.83
CA MET A 288 20.01 1.61 -9.68
C MET A 288 19.72 2.00 -11.12
N THR A 289 18.87 2.99 -11.33
CA THR A 289 18.51 3.46 -12.68
C THR A 289 19.66 4.22 -13.33
N ALA A 290 20.47 4.94 -12.54
CA ALA A 290 21.63 5.67 -13.04
C ALA A 290 22.73 4.79 -13.66
N LYS A 291 22.69 3.49 -13.40
CA LYS A 291 23.66 2.50 -13.94
C LYS A 291 23.20 1.82 -15.23
N LEU A 292 22.04 2.19 -15.74
CA LEU A 292 21.50 1.60 -16.97
C LEU A 292 22.21 2.17 -18.20
N GLY A 293 22.47 1.33 -19.16
CA GLY A 293 23.05 1.78 -20.44
C GLY A 293 22.04 2.63 -21.24
N ALA A 294 22.54 3.59 -22.00
CA ALA A 294 21.73 4.56 -22.75
C ALA A 294 20.62 3.92 -23.63
N ASP A 295 20.95 2.84 -24.31
CA ASP A 295 19.97 2.13 -25.17
C ASP A 295 18.83 1.49 -24.37
N PHE A 296 19.15 1.01 -23.17
CA PHE A 296 18.15 0.39 -22.28
C PHE A 296 17.29 1.49 -21.63
N GLU A 297 17.92 2.58 -21.23
CA GLU A 297 17.23 3.76 -20.70
C GLU A 297 16.20 4.30 -21.71
N LYS A 298 16.62 4.46 -22.97
CA LYS A 298 15.73 4.90 -24.05
C LYS A 298 14.46 4.02 -24.15
N LYS A 299 14.66 2.69 -24.15
CA LYS A 299 13.53 1.74 -24.21
C LYS A 299 12.58 1.86 -23.02
N ILE A 300 13.12 2.10 -21.83
CA ILE A 300 12.30 2.34 -20.63
C ILE A 300 11.47 3.62 -20.80
N LEU A 301 12.13 4.70 -21.22
CA LEU A 301 11.47 6.00 -21.38
C LEU A 301 10.38 5.96 -22.47
N GLU A 302 10.60 5.20 -23.54
CA GLU A 302 9.59 4.96 -24.59
C GLU A 302 8.36 4.19 -24.05
N ALA A 303 8.56 3.37 -23.01
CA ALA A 303 7.48 2.58 -22.40
C ALA A 303 6.69 3.37 -21.34
N ILE A 304 7.18 4.55 -20.94
CA ILE A 304 6.52 5.41 -19.93
C ILE A 304 5.81 6.55 -20.66
N PRO A 305 4.47 6.65 -20.64
CA PRO A 305 3.74 7.75 -21.29
C PRO A 305 4.21 9.15 -20.90
N LEU A 306 4.58 9.38 -19.63
CA LEU A 306 5.15 10.68 -19.20
C LEU A 306 6.60 10.90 -19.66
N ALA A 307 7.22 9.91 -20.33
CA ALA A 307 8.55 9.98 -20.96
C ALA A 307 9.69 10.43 -20.01
N ARG A 308 9.56 10.14 -18.72
CA ARG A 308 10.59 10.41 -17.71
C ARG A 308 10.51 9.40 -16.56
N TYR A 309 11.59 9.27 -15.83
CA TYR A 309 11.56 8.58 -14.54
C TYR A 309 10.76 9.41 -13.52
N GLY A 310 10.06 8.73 -12.63
CA GLY A 310 9.49 9.34 -11.44
C GLY A 310 10.61 9.72 -10.46
N GLN A 311 10.35 10.68 -9.58
CA GLN A 311 11.28 11.04 -8.51
C GLN A 311 10.88 10.35 -7.21
N PRO A 312 11.83 10.01 -6.33
CA PRO A 312 11.50 9.44 -5.00
C PRO A 312 10.48 10.29 -4.23
N GLU A 313 10.54 11.61 -4.38
CA GLU A 313 9.65 12.58 -3.73
C GLU A 313 8.20 12.43 -4.21
N GLU A 314 7.99 12.04 -5.47
CA GLU A 314 6.65 11.80 -6.00
C GLU A 314 6.02 10.57 -5.31
N VAL A 315 6.82 9.52 -5.11
CA VAL A 315 6.38 8.33 -4.35
C VAL A 315 6.12 8.72 -2.88
N ALA A 316 7.01 9.52 -2.30
CA ALA A 316 6.89 9.97 -0.89
C ALA A 316 5.60 10.78 -0.67
N GLY A 317 5.20 11.62 -1.62
CA GLY A 317 3.94 12.38 -1.53
C GLY A 317 2.70 11.48 -1.44
N LEU A 318 2.66 10.42 -2.26
CA LEU A 318 1.56 9.45 -2.19
C LEU A 318 1.58 8.66 -0.87
N VAL A 319 2.76 8.28 -0.40
CA VAL A 319 2.93 7.57 0.88
C VAL A 319 2.50 8.48 2.04
N GLU A 320 2.90 9.74 2.05
CA GLU A 320 2.52 10.74 3.05
C GLU A 320 0.98 10.92 3.08
N PHE A 321 0.35 11.05 1.91
CA PHE A 321 -1.12 11.11 1.81
C PHE A 321 -1.77 9.88 2.47
N LEU A 322 -1.33 8.68 2.12
CA LEU A 322 -1.88 7.44 2.71
C LEU A 322 -1.60 7.35 4.22
N ALA A 323 -0.45 7.84 4.66
CA ALA A 323 0.00 7.75 6.06
C ALA A 323 -0.72 8.75 6.97
N LEU A 324 -0.94 9.98 6.51
CA LEU A 324 -1.33 11.08 7.40
C LEU A 324 -2.70 11.69 7.08
N ASN A 325 -3.09 11.73 5.80
CA ASN A 325 -4.31 12.44 5.41
C ASN A 325 -5.57 11.73 5.93
N SER A 326 -6.49 12.48 6.51
CA SER A 326 -7.76 11.94 7.01
C SER A 326 -8.61 11.34 5.88
N ALA A 327 -8.56 11.92 4.67
CA ALA A 327 -9.29 11.41 3.51
C ALA A 327 -8.85 9.99 3.12
N ALA A 328 -7.60 9.59 3.43
CA ALA A 328 -7.11 8.22 3.19
C ALA A 328 -7.68 7.21 4.20
N GLY A 329 -8.40 7.65 5.21
CA GLY A 329 -8.98 6.79 6.24
C GLY A 329 -10.00 5.77 5.71
N TYR A 330 -10.55 5.99 4.51
CA TYR A 330 -11.49 5.06 3.86
C TYR A 330 -10.84 4.25 2.73
N ILE A 331 -9.52 4.38 2.57
CA ILE A 331 -8.74 3.64 1.56
C ILE A 331 -8.04 2.48 2.26
N THR A 332 -8.43 1.24 1.95
CA THR A 332 -7.76 0.04 2.48
C THR A 332 -7.82 -1.10 1.47
N GLY A 333 -6.79 -1.92 1.43
CA GLY A 333 -6.65 -3.05 0.51
C GLY A 333 -6.31 -2.65 -0.93
N GLN A 334 -6.00 -1.38 -1.16
CA GLN A 334 -5.75 -0.85 -2.51
C GLN A 334 -4.29 -0.99 -2.91
N VAL A 335 -4.08 -1.08 -4.22
CA VAL A 335 -2.75 -1.00 -4.85
C VAL A 335 -2.76 0.23 -5.74
N LEU A 336 -2.02 1.24 -5.36
CA LEU A 336 -1.97 2.51 -6.09
C LEU A 336 -0.68 2.57 -6.90
N THR A 337 -0.80 2.63 -8.22
CA THR A 337 0.36 2.78 -9.10
C THR A 337 0.83 4.23 -9.12
N ILE A 338 2.13 4.42 -9.21
CA ILE A 338 2.77 5.70 -9.43
C ILE A 338 3.93 5.46 -10.41
N ASP A 339 3.61 5.48 -11.70
CA ASP A 339 4.45 4.89 -12.73
C ASP A 339 4.51 5.68 -14.04
N GLY A 340 3.95 6.89 -14.07
CA GLY A 340 3.92 7.71 -15.27
C GLY A 340 3.02 7.14 -16.38
N GLY A 341 2.08 6.24 -16.02
CA GLY A 341 1.16 5.62 -16.96
C GLY A 341 1.70 4.34 -17.61
N MET A 342 2.80 3.80 -17.10
CA MET A 342 3.44 2.62 -17.68
C MET A 342 2.52 1.37 -17.67
N VAL A 343 1.71 1.24 -16.62
CA VAL A 343 0.79 0.11 -16.45
C VAL A 343 -0.64 0.65 -16.29
N MET A 344 -1.39 0.65 -17.39
CA MET A 344 -2.78 1.12 -17.43
C MET A 344 -3.73 0.01 -17.90
#